data_1976216dfa84f852421274e87515737e
#
_entry.id   1976216dfa84f852421274e87515737e
#
_cell.length_a   1.000
_cell.length_b   1.000
_cell.length_c   1.000
_cell.angle_alpha   90.00
_cell.angle_beta   90.00
_cell.angle_gamma   90.00
#
_symmetry.space_group_name_H-M   'P 1'
#
loop_
_entity.id
_entity.type
_entity.pdbx_description
1 polymer ?
#
loop_
_entity_poly.entity_id
_entity_poly.type
_entity_poly.pdbx_seq_one_letter_code
_entity_poly.pdbx_strand_id
1 'polypeptide(L)'
;MNKQRIVTTLLLAIGSSSCLYGVMFTMLDDYRNNFGIAESALGFIVGVGFFTSFIGQVSIAPLADRGRAKRLIVLGLTLEVIGCIGMALGQTFVVLLVSRTVMGFGAGTALPALRRVIIVADPENFGRNLGRILSFEVAGFATGPVVSVVIADFFGIPGPFIFLAGIISCFILIISRIAVPETAKEHQPTERFAIDLLKNRAIASGILIGVSLFFMIGVFDSLWVLMMDDLDAAQWMANIGVSVFALPLVVL
;
A
#
# COMPACT_ATOMS: atom_id res chain seq x y z
N MET A 1 4.79 12.63 -22.65
CA MET A 1 5.77 12.43 -21.54
C MET A 1 6.63 11.22 -21.92
N ASN A 2 7.97 11.27 -21.69
CA ASN A 2 8.85 10.15 -22.00
C ASN A 2 8.47 8.91 -21.16
N LYS A 3 8.59 7.69 -21.74
CA LYS A 3 8.33 6.38 -21.09
C LYS A 3 8.91 6.29 -19.67
N GLN A 4 10.18 6.69 -19.51
CA GLN A 4 10.87 6.67 -18.21
C GLN A 4 10.21 7.59 -17.17
N ARG A 5 9.73 8.76 -17.56
CA ARG A 5 9.01 9.68 -16.65
C ARG A 5 7.67 9.10 -16.21
N ILE A 6 6.95 8.40 -17.10
CA ILE A 6 5.71 7.71 -16.73
C ILE A 6 6.00 6.67 -15.65
N VAL A 7 6.95 5.77 -15.89
CA VAL A 7 7.33 4.71 -14.95
C VAL A 7 7.73 5.30 -13.60
N THR A 8 8.58 6.34 -13.58
CA THR A 8 9.03 6.98 -12.34
C THR A 8 7.86 7.61 -11.58
N THR A 9 6.93 8.30 -12.26
CA THR A 9 5.75 8.88 -11.61
C THR A 9 4.87 7.80 -10.95
N LEU A 10 4.68 6.67 -11.63
CA LEU A 10 3.88 5.57 -11.09
C LEU A 10 4.59 4.87 -9.91
N LEU A 11 5.91 4.71 -9.97
CA LEU A 11 6.70 4.18 -8.84
C LEU A 11 6.62 5.10 -7.62
N LEU A 12 6.72 6.40 -7.79
CA LEU A 12 6.56 7.36 -6.71
C LEU A 12 5.13 7.33 -6.12
N ALA A 13 4.11 7.17 -6.95
CA ALA A 13 2.74 6.99 -6.47
C ALA A 13 2.60 5.71 -5.62
N ILE A 14 3.20 4.59 -6.05
CA ILE A 14 3.25 3.34 -5.28
C ILE A 14 3.95 3.57 -3.93
N GLY A 15 5.13 4.20 -3.93
CA GLY A 15 5.88 4.50 -2.70
C GLY A 15 5.08 5.38 -1.74
N SER A 16 4.34 6.37 -2.25
CA SER A 16 3.48 7.25 -1.42
C SER A 16 2.30 6.50 -0.80
N SER A 17 1.63 5.61 -1.56
CA SER A 17 0.59 4.74 -1.01
C SER A 17 1.16 3.79 0.06
N SER A 18 2.34 3.22 -0.15
CA SER A 18 2.99 2.35 0.83
C SER A 18 3.44 3.12 2.07
N CYS A 19 3.91 4.36 1.93
CA CYS A 19 4.24 5.25 3.04
C CYS A 19 3.00 5.51 3.93
N LEU A 20 1.82 5.67 3.33
CA LEU A 20 0.58 5.84 4.06
C LEU A 20 0.26 4.64 4.95
N TYR A 21 0.58 3.41 4.52
CA TYR A 21 0.45 2.23 5.37
C TYR A 21 1.43 2.28 6.55
N GLY A 22 2.69 2.66 6.33
CA GLY A 22 3.67 2.86 7.40
C GLY A 22 3.23 3.91 8.42
N VAL A 23 2.72 5.05 7.95
CA VAL A 23 2.12 6.10 8.81
C VAL A 23 0.99 5.53 9.65
N MET A 24 0.07 4.78 9.04
CA MET A 24 -1.08 4.21 9.75
C MET A 24 -0.65 3.30 10.91
N PHE A 25 0.35 2.44 10.70
CA PHE A 25 0.84 1.57 11.76
C PHE A 25 1.48 2.36 12.91
N THR A 26 2.26 3.38 12.60
CA THR A 26 2.93 4.21 13.62
C THR A 26 1.93 5.02 14.45
N MET A 27 0.84 5.49 13.83
CA MET A 27 -0.16 6.33 14.50
C MET A 27 -1.17 5.53 15.37
N LEU A 28 -1.08 4.19 15.44
CA LEU A 28 -2.03 3.39 16.22
C LEU A 28 -1.97 3.72 17.72
N ASP A 29 -0.76 3.90 18.25
CA ASP A 29 -0.59 4.26 19.67
C ASP A 29 -1.15 5.66 19.99
N ASP A 30 -1.04 6.59 19.04
CA ASP A 30 -1.63 7.92 19.20
C ASP A 30 -3.15 7.87 19.27
N TYR A 31 -3.79 7.05 18.43
CA TYR A 31 -5.25 6.82 18.49
C TYR A 31 -5.66 6.17 19.81
N ARG A 32 -4.88 5.21 20.32
CA ARG A 32 -5.10 4.60 21.63
C ARG A 32 -5.02 5.63 22.74
N ASN A 33 -3.92 6.37 22.81
CA ASN A 33 -3.60 7.25 23.91
C ASN A 33 -4.44 8.53 23.92
N ASN A 34 -4.76 9.10 22.76
CA ASN A 34 -5.49 10.36 22.67
C ASN A 34 -7.01 10.19 22.61
N PHE A 35 -7.50 9.08 22.04
CA PHE A 35 -8.94 8.86 21.83
C PHE A 35 -9.49 7.67 22.61
N GLY A 36 -8.66 6.99 23.42
CA GLY A 36 -9.09 5.86 24.25
C GLY A 36 -9.58 4.65 23.46
N ILE A 37 -9.11 4.45 22.23
CA ILE A 37 -9.53 3.33 21.39
C ILE A 37 -8.83 2.06 21.88
N ALA A 38 -9.61 1.02 22.19
CA ALA A 38 -9.09 -0.25 22.68
C ALA A 38 -8.16 -0.93 21.65
N GLU A 39 -7.12 -1.63 22.11
CA GLU A 39 -6.16 -2.33 21.26
C GLU A 39 -6.82 -3.32 20.30
N SER A 40 -7.81 -4.09 20.79
CA SER A 40 -8.58 -4.99 19.94
C SER A 40 -9.30 -4.27 18.81
N ALA A 41 -9.82 -3.06 19.06
CA ALA A 41 -10.47 -2.22 18.06
C ALA A 41 -9.46 -1.70 17.03
N LEU A 42 -8.24 -1.34 17.45
CA LEU A 42 -7.14 -0.97 16.54
C LEU A 42 -6.75 -2.15 15.65
N GLY A 43 -6.68 -3.35 16.19
CA GLY A 43 -6.48 -4.58 15.40
C GLY A 43 -7.55 -4.78 14.33
N PHE A 44 -8.83 -4.51 14.64
CA PHE A 44 -9.90 -4.52 13.66
C PHE A 44 -9.74 -3.45 12.56
N ILE A 45 -9.32 -2.24 12.93
CA ILE A 45 -9.06 -1.16 11.97
C ILE A 45 -7.94 -1.57 11.00
N VAL A 46 -6.87 -2.18 11.49
CA VAL A 46 -5.80 -2.70 10.65
C VAL A 46 -6.32 -3.81 9.73
N GLY A 47 -6.97 -4.81 10.31
CA GLY A 47 -7.46 -6.00 9.60
C GLY A 47 -8.46 -5.67 8.49
N VAL A 48 -9.42 -4.77 8.76
CA VAL A 48 -10.42 -4.38 7.75
C VAL A 48 -9.78 -3.72 6.53
N GLY A 49 -8.71 -2.93 6.72
CA GLY A 49 -8.01 -2.33 5.60
C GLY A 49 -7.35 -3.34 4.68
N PHE A 50 -6.71 -4.37 5.23
CA PHE A 50 -6.16 -5.47 4.43
C PHE A 50 -7.26 -6.30 3.76
N PHE A 51 -8.33 -6.60 4.49
CA PHE A 51 -9.46 -7.35 3.96
C PHE A 51 -10.14 -6.63 2.78
N THR A 52 -10.38 -5.34 2.90
CA THR A 52 -11.00 -4.55 1.83
C THR A 52 -10.04 -4.31 0.66
N SER A 53 -8.73 -4.21 0.93
CA SER A 53 -7.71 -4.20 -0.11
C SER A 53 -7.74 -5.51 -0.91
N PHE A 54 -7.81 -6.65 -0.24
CA PHE A 54 -7.97 -7.96 -0.90
C PHE A 54 -9.25 -8.01 -1.77
N ILE A 55 -10.39 -7.53 -1.25
CA ILE A 55 -11.62 -7.44 -2.04
C ILE A 55 -11.41 -6.58 -3.29
N GLY A 56 -10.80 -5.40 -3.16
CA GLY A 56 -10.48 -4.54 -4.30
C GLY A 56 -9.59 -5.22 -5.34
N GLN A 57 -8.56 -5.93 -4.88
CA GLN A 57 -7.63 -6.66 -5.75
C GLN A 57 -8.33 -7.79 -6.52
N VAL A 58 -9.17 -8.56 -5.87
CA VAL A 58 -9.84 -9.70 -6.52
C VAL A 58 -11.00 -9.23 -7.41
N SER A 59 -11.80 -8.25 -6.95
CA SER A 59 -13.04 -7.88 -7.63
C SER A 59 -12.88 -6.81 -8.71
N ILE A 60 -12.04 -5.82 -8.49
CA ILE A 60 -11.94 -4.61 -9.32
C ILE A 60 -10.64 -4.56 -10.12
N ALA A 61 -9.50 -4.90 -9.50
CA ALA A 61 -8.20 -4.79 -10.16
C ALA A 61 -8.08 -5.57 -11.49
N PRO A 62 -8.73 -6.75 -11.71
CA PRO A 62 -8.70 -7.43 -13.01
C PRO A 62 -9.24 -6.62 -14.20
N LEU A 63 -10.01 -5.56 -13.93
CA LEU A 63 -10.45 -4.64 -14.96
C LEU A 63 -9.31 -3.79 -15.56
N ALA A 64 -8.15 -3.71 -14.88
CA ALA A 64 -6.96 -3.07 -15.41
C ALA A 64 -6.45 -3.77 -16.69
N ASP A 65 -6.56 -5.10 -16.74
CA ASP A 65 -6.18 -5.90 -17.91
C ASP A 65 -7.13 -5.69 -19.11
N ARG A 66 -8.30 -5.10 -18.85
CA ARG A 66 -9.33 -4.81 -19.86
C ARG A 66 -9.33 -3.35 -20.33
N GLY A 67 -8.19 -2.69 -20.31
CA GLY A 67 -8.03 -1.32 -20.80
C GLY A 67 -8.69 -0.26 -19.92
N ARG A 68 -8.77 -0.50 -18.60
CA ARG A 68 -9.31 0.45 -17.61
C ARG A 68 -8.31 0.86 -16.56
N ALA A 69 -7.02 0.55 -16.77
CA ALA A 69 -5.98 0.76 -15.77
C ALA A 69 -5.92 2.20 -15.24
N LYS A 70 -5.92 3.19 -16.13
CA LYS A 70 -5.90 4.62 -15.73
C LYS A 70 -7.08 5.00 -14.84
N ARG A 71 -8.29 4.53 -15.19
CA ARG A 71 -9.51 4.85 -14.39
C ARG A 71 -9.44 4.23 -13.01
N LEU A 72 -8.91 2.99 -12.91
CA LEU A 72 -8.75 2.30 -11.64
C LEU A 72 -7.69 2.95 -10.76
N ILE A 73 -6.58 3.41 -11.35
CA ILE A 73 -5.55 4.16 -10.62
C ILE A 73 -6.17 5.42 -10.02
N VAL A 74 -6.82 6.24 -10.83
CA VAL A 74 -7.41 7.51 -10.38
C VAL A 74 -8.49 7.26 -9.33
N LEU A 75 -9.39 6.30 -9.57
CA LEU A 75 -10.44 5.94 -8.61
C LEU A 75 -9.85 5.44 -7.28
N GLY A 76 -8.92 4.50 -7.35
CA GLY A 76 -8.33 3.89 -6.16
C GLY A 76 -7.54 4.90 -5.32
N LEU A 77 -6.69 5.73 -5.96
CA LEU A 77 -5.97 6.79 -5.26
C LEU A 77 -6.93 7.85 -4.68
N THR A 78 -8.05 8.14 -5.35
CA THR A 78 -9.07 9.06 -4.80
C THR A 78 -9.72 8.47 -3.54
N LEU A 79 -10.03 7.17 -3.55
CA LEU A 79 -10.55 6.49 -2.36
C LEU A 79 -9.51 6.45 -1.23
N GLU A 80 -8.22 6.25 -1.54
CA GLU A 80 -7.14 6.37 -0.54
C GLU A 80 -7.12 7.77 0.09
N VAL A 81 -7.21 8.84 -0.71
CA VAL A 81 -7.25 10.22 -0.20
C VAL A 81 -8.47 10.45 0.69
N ILE A 82 -9.65 9.98 0.28
CA ILE A 82 -10.88 10.10 1.09
C ILE A 82 -10.70 9.37 2.42
N GLY A 83 -10.23 8.12 2.39
CA GLY A 83 -9.96 7.35 3.60
C GLY A 83 -8.89 7.99 4.47
N CYS A 84 -7.85 8.54 3.87
CA CYS A 84 -6.76 9.25 4.53
C CYS A 84 -7.28 10.51 5.29
N ILE A 85 -8.12 11.32 4.65
CA ILE A 85 -8.77 12.46 5.30
C ILE A 85 -9.67 11.99 6.45
N GLY A 86 -10.40 10.89 6.26
CA GLY A 86 -11.20 10.30 7.32
C GLY A 86 -10.36 9.77 8.49
N MET A 87 -9.17 9.20 8.24
CA MET A 87 -8.21 8.85 9.31
C MET A 87 -7.68 10.10 10.03
N ALA A 88 -7.37 11.17 9.29
CA ALA A 88 -6.91 12.44 9.87
C ALA A 88 -7.94 13.07 10.83
N LEU A 89 -9.21 13.01 10.49
CA LEU A 89 -10.30 13.66 11.24
C LEU A 89 -11.00 12.72 12.21
N GLY A 90 -10.76 11.41 12.11
CA GLY A 90 -11.43 10.38 12.92
C GLY A 90 -10.96 10.36 14.36
N GLN A 91 -11.91 10.44 15.30
CA GLN A 91 -11.66 10.35 16.73
C GLN A 91 -12.41 9.18 17.38
N THR A 92 -13.19 8.44 16.61
CA THR A 92 -13.97 7.31 17.09
C THR A 92 -13.67 6.05 16.30
N PHE A 93 -13.83 4.90 16.94
CA PHE A 93 -13.64 3.60 16.29
C PHE A 93 -14.39 3.48 14.97
N VAL A 94 -15.66 3.89 14.92
CA VAL A 94 -16.50 3.74 13.72
C VAL A 94 -15.97 4.59 12.57
N VAL A 95 -15.61 5.84 12.81
CA VAL A 95 -15.07 6.73 11.77
C VAL A 95 -13.73 6.18 11.24
N LEU A 96 -12.84 5.75 12.14
CA LEU A 96 -11.55 5.16 11.73
C LEU A 96 -11.75 3.84 10.96
N LEU A 97 -12.67 2.99 11.39
CA LEU A 97 -13.01 1.74 10.71
C LEU A 97 -13.51 1.97 9.28
N VAL A 98 -14.46 2.89 9.10
CA VAL A 98 -15.00 3.26 7.79
C VAL A 98 -13.90 3.88 6.92
N SER A 99 -13.13 4.80 7.46
CA SER A 99 -12.03 5.45 6.75
C SER A 99 -10.99 4.45 6.27
N ARG A 100 -10.61 3.51 7.14
CA ARG A 100 -9.66 2.44 6.82
C ARG A 100 -10.21 1.45 5.79
N THR A 101 -11.53 1.16 5.85
CA THR A 101 -12.24 0.36 4.85
C THR A 101 -12.11 0.99 3.46
N VAL A 102 -12.41 2.27 3.35
CA VAL A 102 -12.34 3.03 2.09
C VAL A 102 -10.90 3.11 1.58
N MET A 103 -9.95 3.44 2.48
CA MET A 103 -8.52 3.53 2.15
C MET A 103 -7.97 2.18 1.64
N GLY A 104 -8.29 1.10 2.34
CA GLY A 104 -7.85 -0.25 1.94
C GLY A 104 -8.42 -0.67 0.59
N PHE A 105 -9.71 -0.46 0.36
CA PHE A 105 -10.33 -0.76 -0.93
C PHE A 105 -9.72 0.07 -2.07
N GLY A 106 -9.41 1.34 -1.80
CA GLY A 106 -8.70 2.23 -2.72
C GLY A 106 -7.34 1.67 -3.12
N ALA A 107 -6.51 1.31 -2.15
CA ALA A 107 -5.19 0.71 -2.37
C ALA A 107 -5.28 -0.61 -3.15
N GLY A 108 -6.20 -1.49 -2.77
CA GLY A 108 -6.44 -2.75 -3.47
C GLY A 108 -6.88 -2.57 -4.93
N THR A 109 -7.45 -1.42 -5.26
CA THR A 109 -7.84 -1.07 -6.63
C THR A 109 -6.68 -0.40 -7.39
N ALA A 110 -5.96 0.54 -6.76
CA ALA A 110 -4.92 1.34 -7.42
C ALA A 110 -3.60 0.60 -7.61
N LEU A 111 -3.07 -0.07 -6.56
CA LEU A 111 -1.73 -0.65 -6.59
C LEU A 111 -1.55 -1.71 -7.68
N PRO A 112 -2.45 -2.70 -7.88
CA PRO A 112 -2.31 -3.65 -8.98
C PRO A 112 -2.38 -2.98 -10.35
N ALA A 113 -3.22 -1.96 -10.51
CA ALA A 113 -3.33 -1.21 -11.75
C ALA A 113 -2.06 -0.39 -12.05
N LEU A 114 -1.43 0.24 -11.03
CA LEU A 114 -0.15 0.92 -11.14
C LEU A 114 0.96 -0.04 -11.56
N ARG A 115 1.09 -1.19 -10.88
CA ARG A 115 2.07 -2.23 -11.21
C ARG A 115 1.88 -2.71 -12.65
N ARG A 116 0.63 -2.96 -13.04
CA ARG A 116 0.27 -3.40 -14.40
C ARG A 116 0.73 -2.40 -15.47
N VAL A 117 0.48 -1.11 -15.27
CA VAL A 117 0.87 -0.08 -16.22
C VAL A 117 2.38 0.01 -16.36
N ILE A 118 3.15 -0.10 -15.27
CA ILE A 118 4.61 -0.09 -15.30
C ILE A 118 5.14 -1.23 -16.18
N ILE A 119 4.58 -2.43 -16.01
CA ILE A 119 4.98 -3.61 -16.76
C ILE A 119 4.64 -3.47 -18.25
N VAL A 120 3.44 -2.99 -18.57
CA VAL A 120 3.00 -2.77 -19.97
C VAL A 120 3.79 -1.66 -20.64
N ALA A 121 4.18 -0.63 -19.90
CA ALA A 121 4.97 0.47 -20.42
C ALA A 121 6.39 0.05 -20.81
N ASP A 122 6.95 -0.96 -20.16
CA ASP A 122 8.34 -1.40 -20.36
C ASP A 122 8.50 -2.92 -20.21
N PRO A 123 7.94 -3.72 -21.12
CA PRO A 123 7.93 -5.18 -21.02
C PRO A 123 9.32 -5.81 -21.18
N GLU A 124 10.22 -5.16 -21.90
CA GLU A 124 11.60 -5.63 -22.11
C GLU A 124 12.40 -5.65 -20.79
N ASN A 125 12.07 -4.78 -19.85
CA ASN A 125 12.72 -4.67 -18.54
C ASN A 125 11.84 -5.23 -17.41
N PHE A 126 11.07 -6.28 -17.66
CA PHE A 126 10.08 -6.84 -16.73
C PHE A 126 10.66 -7.10 -15.32
N GLY A 127 11.75 -7.89 -15.21
CA GLY A 127 12.38 -8.21 -13.94
C GLY A 127 12.90 -6.99 -13.20
N ARG A 128 13.55 -6.05 -13.92
CA ARG A 128 14.01 -4.78 -13.35
C ARG A 128 12.86 -3.93 -12.83
N ASN A 129 11.76 -3.88 -13.54
CA ASN A 129 10.59 -3.10 -13.13
C ASN A 129 9.90 -3.73 -11.93
N LEU A 130 9.85 -5.06 -11.81
CA LEU A 130 9.37 -5.75 -10.60
C LEU A 130 10.24 -5.42 -9.39
N GLY A 131 11.56 -5.48 -9.53
CA GLY A 131 12.49 -5.10 -8.46
C GLY A 131 12.29 -3.65 -8.02
N ARG A 132 12.14 -2.72 -8.97
CA ARG A 132 11.86 -1.30 -8.66
C ARG A 132 10.52 -1.10 -7.95
N ILE A 133 9.46 -1.80 -8.38
CA ILE A 133 8.16 -1.76 -7.71
C ILE A 133 8.32 -2.16 -6.25
N LEU A 134 8.95 -3.32 -5.99
CA LEU A 134 9.17 -3.81 -4.64
C LEU A 134 10.02 -2.84 -3.81
N SER A 135 11.12 -2.30 -4.40
CA SER A 135 11.97 -1.31 -3.72
C SER A 135 11.19 -0.06 -3.32
N PHE A 136 10.32 0.46 -4.18
CA PHE A 136 9.50 1.64 -3.86
C PHE A 136 8.41 1.33 -2.84
N GLU A 137 7.84 0.12 -2.84
CA GLU A 137 6.88 -0.32 -1.83
C GLU A 137 7.53 -0.42 -0.46
N VAL A 138 8.66 -1.11 -0.37
CA VAL A 138 9.38 -1.30 0.90
C VAL A 138 9.95 0.03 1.42
N ALA A 139 10.60 0.82 0.56
CA ALA A 139 11.12 2.13 0.94
C ALA A 139 10.00 3.09 1.37
N GLY A 140 8.86 3.09 0.66
CA GLY A 140 7.68 3.86 1.04
C GLY A 140 7.18 3.47 2.43
N PHE A 141 6.95 2.18 2.66
CA PHE A 141 6.52 1.67 3.97
C PHE A 141 7.50 2.05 5.09
N ALA A 142 8.79 1.82 4.88
CA ALA A 142 9.84 2.12 5.85
C ALA A 142 10.02 3.62 6.15
N THR A 143 9.64 4.51 5.23
CA THR A 143 9.65 5.96 5.47
C THR A 143 8.43 6.46 6.26
N GLY A 144 7.36 5.65 6.34
CA GLY A 144 6.13 6.00 7.06
C GLY A 144 6.34 6.42 8.51
N PRO A 145 7.05 5.63 9.35
CA PRO A 145 7.36 6.00 10.72
C PRO A 145 8.09 7.34 10.85
N VAL A 146 9.05 7.60 9.97
CA VAL A 146 9.81 8.87 9.95
C VAL A 146 8.87 10.05 9.61
N VAL A 147 8.04 9.89 8.59
CA VAL A 147 7.02 10.89 8.20
C VAL A 147 6.04 11.13 9.34
N SER A 148 5.61 10.07 10.04
CA SER A 148 4.71 10.18 11.19
C SER A 148 5.31 11.02 12.28
N VAL A 149 6.50 10.65 12.78
CA VAL A 149 7.14 11.36 13.89
C VAL A 149 7.38 12.82 13.54
N VAL A 150 8.05 13.10 12.40
CA VAL A 150 8.44 14.46 12.04
C VAL A 150 7.21 15.37 11.82
N ILE A 151 6.15 14.87 11.20
CA ILE A 151 4.99 15.71 10.88
C ILE A 151 4.01 15.78 12.06
N ALA A 152 3.86 14.71 12.83
CA ALA A 152 2.97 14.71 13.98
C ALA A 152 3.47 15.66 15.09
N ASP A 153 4.77 15.82 15.27
CA ASP A 153 5.35 16.76 16.22
C ASP A 153 4.90 18.22 15.96
N PHE A 154 4.71 18.59 14.69
CA PHE A 154 4.32 19.96 14.32
C PHE A 154 2.81 20.13 14.14
N PHE A 155 2.10 19.11 13.64
CA PHE A 155 0.71 19.21 13.19
C PHE A 155 -0.23 18.22 13.89
N GLY A 156 0.26 17.47 14.88
CA GLY A 156 -0.51 16.44 15.59
C GLY A 156 -0.90 15.26 14.70
N ILE A 157 -1.78 14.41 15.24
CA ILE A 157 -2.25 13.17 14.59
C ILE A 157 -2.77 13.37 13.16
N PRO A 158 -3.51 14.44 12.82
CA PRO A 158 -3.99 14.68 11.45
C PRO A 158 -2.86 14.95 10.44
N GLY A 159 -1.74 15.50 10.90
CA GLY A 159 -0.66 16.01 10.05
C GLY A 159 -0.14 15.03 9.01
N PRO A 160 0.37 13.85 9.40
CA PRO A 160 0.93 12.88 8.47
C PRO A 160 -0.07 12.41 7.41
N PHE A 161 -1.33 12.23 7.80
CA PHE A 161 -2.39 11.82 6.88
C PHE A 161 -2.73 12.91 5.88
N ILE A 162 -2.88 14.17 6.32
CA ILE A 162 -3.18 15.30 5.42
C ILE A 162 -2.01 15.54 4.46
N PHE A 163 -0.78 15.44 4.95
CA PHE A 163 0.42 15.57 4.13
C PHE A 163 0.45 14.54 2.99
N LEU A 164 0.25 13.26 3.31
CA LEU A 164 0.22 12.20 2.30
C LEU A 164 -1.00 12.29 1.38
N ALA A 165 -2.17 12.69 1.90
CA ALA A 165 -3.34 12.98 1.08
C ALA A 165 -3.03 14.06 0.02
N GLY A 166 -2.28 15.09 0.39
CA GLY A 166 -1.79 16.13 -0.55
C GLY A 166 -0.87 15.55 -1.63
N ILE A 167 0.13 14.75 -1.23
CA ILE A 167 1.05 14.10 -2.19
C ILE A 167 0.31 13.17 -3.14
N ILE A 168 -0.56 12.29 -2.63
CA ILE A 168 -1.35 11.36 -3.46
C ILE A 168 -2.28 12.14 -4.39
N SER A 169 -2.89 13.24 -3.94
CA SER A 169 -3.71 14.12 -4.78
C SER A 169 -2.92 14.74 -5.93
N CYS A 170 -1.65 15.12 -5.71
CA CYS A 170 -0.77 15.58 -6.78
C CYS A 170 -0.55 14.46 -7.83
N PHE A 171 -0.34 13.21 -7.40
CA PHE A 171 -0.23 12.07 -8.33
C PHE A 171 -1.53 11.81 -9.09
N ILE A 172 -2.69 11.94 -8.46
CA ILE A 172 -4.00 11.85 -9.14
C ILE A 172 -4.07 12.88 -10.27
N LEU A 173 -3.72 14.14 -9.99
CA LEU A 173 -3.74 15.21 -10.99
C LEU A 173 -2.76 14.96 -12.14
N ILE A 174 -1.54 14.50 -11.84
CA ILE A 174 -0.54 14.18 -12.86
C ILE A 174 -1.02 13.00 -13.73
N ILE A 175 -1.42 11.90 -13.10
CA ILE A 175 -1.84 10.68 -13.80
C ILE A 175 -3.11 10.92 -14.62
N SER A 176 -4.04 11.75 -14.14
CA SER A 176 -5.25 12.09 -14.89
C SER A 176 -4.96 12.83 -16.21
N ARG A 177 -3.85 13.57 -16.28
CA ARG A 177 -3.46 14.39 -17.45
C ARG A 177 -2.54 13.69 -18.42
N ILE A 178 -1.92 12.57 -18.04
CA ILE A 178 -1.01 11.83 -18.94
C ILE A 178 -1.73 10.68 -19.66
N ALA A 179 -1.23 10.37 -20.84
CA ALA A 179 -1.62 9.14 -21.54
C ALA A 179 -0.91 7.96 -20.86
N VAL A 180 -1.68 7.06 -20.29
CA VAL A 180 -1.20 5.84 -19.65
C VAL A 180 -1.33 4.70 -20.68
N PRO A 181 -0.27 3.88 -20.90
CA PRO A 181 -0.38 2.73 -21.79
C PRO A 181 -1.39 1.72 -21.22
N GLU A 182 -2.34 1.34 -22.06
CA GLU A 182 -3.36 0.35 -21.72
C GLU A 182 -3.23 -0.87 -22.64
N THR A 183 -3.75 -2.00 -22.23
CA THR A 183 -3.76 -3.23 -23.01
C THR A 183 -4.63 -3.04 -24.25
N ALA A 184 -4.09 -3.34 -25.43
CA ALA A 184 -4.84 -3.32 -26.68
C ALA A 184 -6.03 -4.30 -26.61
N LYS A 185 -7.15 -3.96 -27.25
CA LYS A 185 -8.37 -4.77 -27.22
C LYS A 185 -8.14 -6.22 -27.66
N GLU A 186 -7.25 -6.44 -28.63
CA GLU A 186 -6.89 -7.75 -29.15
C GLU A 186 -6.16 -8.66 -28.18
N HIS A 187 -5.54 -8.06 -27.13
CA HIS A 187 -4.77 -8.78 -26.10
C HIS A 187 -5.46 -8.79 -24.74
N GLN A 188 -6.72 -8.37 -24.68
CA GLN A 188 -7.45 -8.38 -23.42
C GLN A 188 -7.92 -9.80 -23.08
N PRO A 189 -7.78 -10.25 -21.81
CA PRO A 189 -8.25 -11.56 -21.41
C PRO A 189 -9.77 -11.64 -21.52
N THR A 190 -10.26 -12.75 -22.08
CA THR A 190 -11.70 -13.03 -22.22
C THR A 190 -12.32 -13.30 -20.86
N GLU A 191 -11.61 -13.98 -19.97
CA GLU A 191 -12.06 -14.29 -18.62
C GLU A 191 -11.67 -13.19 -17.63
N ARG A 192 -12.56 -12.92 -16.67
CA ARG A 192 -12.32 -11.89 -15.66
C ARG A 192 -11.38 -12.40 -14.55
N PHE A 193 -11.49 -13.66 -14.22
CA PHE A 193 -10.71 -14.31 -13.18
C PHE A 193 -9.90 -15.44 -13.80
N ALA A 194 -8.61 -15.39 -13.62
CA ALA A 194 -7.67 -16.40 -14.16
C ALA A 194 -7.56 -17.61 -13.21
N ILE A 195 -8.69 -18.15 -12.73
CA ILE A 195 -8.72 -19.28 -11.77
C ILE A 195 -8.13 -20.54 -12.41
N ASP A 196 -8.26 -20.69 -13.71
CA ASP A 196 -7.65 -21.77 -14.50
C ASP A 196 -6.12 -21.79 -14.40
N LEU A 197 -5.47 -20.64 -14.20
CA LEU A 197 -4.02 -20.56 -13.98
C LEU A 197 -3.57 -21.29 -12.70
N LEU A 198 -4.45 -21.45 -11.71
CA LEU A 198 -4.14 -22.23 -10.50
C LEU A 198 -3.90 -23.72 -10.78
N LYS A 199 -4.36 -24.23 -11.92
CA LYS A 199 -4.07 -25.59 -12.37
C LYS A 199 -2.61 -25.75 -12.82
N ASN A 200 -1.93 -24.65 -13.14
CA ASN A 200 -0.51 -24.65 -13.44
C ASN A 200 0.31 -24.77 -12.16
N ARG A 201 1.05 -25.87 -12.01
CA ARG A 201 1.85 -26.16 -10.81
C ARG A 201 2.87 -25.07 -10.49
N ALA A 202 3.50 -24.46 -11.48
CA ALA A 202 4.48 -23.38 -11.29
C ALA A 202 3.81 -22.15 -10.68
N ILE A 203 2.62 -21.76 -11.17
CA ILE A 203 1.84 -20.63 -10.66
C ILE A 203 1.35 -20.94 -9.24
N ALA A 204 0.77 -22.11 -9.02
CA ALA A 204 0.30 -22.54 -7.70
C ALA A 204 1.44 -22.55 -6.66
N SER A 205 2.63 -23.07 -7.04
CA SER A 205 3.82 -23.05 -6.17
C SER A 205 4.28 -21.63 -5.88
N GLY A 206 4.30 -20.74 -6.87
CA GLY A 206 4.64 -19.33 -6.68
C GLY A 206 3.69 -18.63 -5.71
N ILE A 207 2.38 -18.88 -5.82
CA ILE A 207 1.38 -18.35 -4.89
C ILE A 207 1.61 -18.89 -3.48
N LEU A 208 1.86 -20.18 -3.32
CA LEU A 208 2.11 -20.81 -2.01
C LEU A 208 3.36 -20.22 -1.35
N ILE A 209 4.45 -20.03 -2.10
CA ILE A 209 5.67 -19.38 -1.62
C ILE A 209 5.36 -17.93 -1.17
N GLY A 210 4.60 -17.19 -1.98
CA GLY A 210 4.19 -15.82 -1.64
C GLY A 210 3.36 -15.76 -0.36
N VAL A 211 2.36 -16.63 -0.22
CA VAL A 211 1.54 -16.74 1.00
C VAL A 211 2.40 -17.06 2.22
N SER A 212 3.32 -18.04 2.10
CA SER A 212 4.21 -18.42 3.20
C SER A 212 5.14 -17.27 3.62
N LEU A 213 5.70 -16.52 2.64
CA LEU A 213 6.54 -15.37 2.89
C LEU A 213 5.78 -14.24 3.61
N PHE A 214 4.62 -13.86 3.10
CA PHE A 214 3.83 -12.79 3.71
C PHE A 214 3.23 -13.20 5.06
N PHE A 215 2.91 -14.47 5.25
CA PHE A 215 2.52 -14.99 6.56
C PHE A 215 3.66 -14.85 7.58
N MET A 216 4.89 -15.24 7.20
CA MET A 216 6.06 -15.11 8.04
C MET A 216 6.34 -13.64 8.39
N ILE A 217 6.28 -12.74 7.41
CA ILE A 217 6.45 -11.28 7.62
C ILE A 217 5.37 -10.77 8.58
N GLY A 218 4.11 -11.13 8.39
CA GLY A 218 3.01 -10.68 9.23
C GLY A 218 3.13 -11.16 10.68
N VAL A 219 3.57 -12.41 10.89
CA VAL A 219 3.86 -12.94 12.24
C VAL A 219 5.03 -12.18 12.87
N PHE A 220 6.11 -11.97 12.11
CA PHE A 220 7.28 -11.24 12.60
C PHE A 220 6.92 -9.80 12.98
N ASP A 221 6.26 -9.06 12.10
CA ASP A 221 5.84 -7.67 12.37
C ASP A 221 4.93 -7.56 13.60
N SER A 222 4.03 -8.55 13.78
CA SER A 222 3.09 -8.57 14.91
C SER A 222 3.76 -8.88 16.25
N LEU A 223 4.79 -9.72 16.25
CA LEU A 223 5.45 -10.20 17.47
C LEU A 223 6.71 -9.42 17.82
N TRP A 224 7.29 -8.67 16.85
CA TRP A 224 8.57 -7.98 17.04
C TRP A 224 8.57 -7.04 18.24
N VAL A 225 7.57 -6.17 18.34
CA VAL A 225 7.46 -5.18 19.43
C VAL A 225 7.28 -5.89 20.77
N LEU A 226 6.42 -6.90 20.84
CA LEU A 226 6.20 -7.70 22.04
C LEU A 226 7.48 -8.42 22.47
N MET A 227 8.19 -9.00 21.52
CA MET A 227 9.44 -9.71 21.80
C MET A 227 10.56 -8.76 22.27
N MET A 228 10.59 -7.54 21.75
CA MET A 228 11.55 -6.52 22.19
C MET A 228 11.21 -6.00 23.61
N ASP A 229 9.94 -5.89 23.94
CA ASP A 229 9.45 -5.52 25.27
C ASP A 229 9.76 -6.60 26.29
N ASP A 230 9.48 -7.86 25.99
CA ASP A 230 9.81 -9.02 26.83
C ASP A 230 11.32 -9.18 27.09
N LEU A 231 12.16 -8.69 26.18
CA LEU A 231 13.62 -8.71 26.29
C LEU A 231 14.20 -7.45 26.98
N ASP A 232 13.37 -6.57 27.52
CA ASP A 232 13.77 -5.25 28.05
C ASP A 232 14.66 -4.46 27.07
N ALA A 233 14.44 -4.63 25.74
CA ALA A 233 15.24 -3.99 24.73
C ALA A 233 14.97 -2.48 24.66
N ALA A 234 15.99 -1.72 24.29
CA ALA A 234 15.84 -0.28 24.14
C ALA A 234 14.72 0.07 23.14
N GLN A 235 13.85 1.00 23.50
CA GLN A 235 12.66 1.39 22.72
C GLN A 235 12.95 1.76 21.26
N TRP A 236 14.14 2.31 20.97
CA TRP A 236 14.58 2.57 19.61
C TRP A 236 14.77 1.28 18.80
N MET A 237 15.17 0.17 19.41
CA MET A 237 15.32 -1.13 18.72
C MET A 237 13.95 -1.69 18.32
N ALA A 238 12.95 -1.57 19.18
CA ALA A 238 11.59 -1.96 18.87
C ALA A 238 11.03 -1.13 17.67
N ASN A 239 11.29 0.18 17.66
CA ASN A 239 10.72 1.10 16.66
C ASN A 239 11.48 1.09 15.33
N ILE A 240 12.82 0.99 15.35
CA ILE A 240 13.64 1.08 14.13
C ILE A 240 14.01 -0.31 13.60
N GLY A 241 13.97 -1.35 14.42
CA GLY A 241 14.42 -2.69 14.03
C GLY A 241 13.70 -3.25 12.81
N VAL A 242 12.41 -3.05 12.71
CA VAL A 242 11.60 -3.45 11.53
C VAL A 242 12.06 -2.70 10.27
N SER A 243 12.35 -1.40 10.40
CA SER A 243 12.85 -0.57 9.29
C SER A 243 14.25 -0.99 8.84
N VAL A 244 15.13 -1.35 9.78
CA VAL A 244 16.49 -1.85 9.48
C VAL A 244 16.44 -3.20 8.78
N PHE A 245 15.51 -4.08 9.17
CA PHE A 245 15.29 -5.37 8.49
C PHE A 245 14.87 -5.20 7.04
N ALA A 246 14.15 -4.13 6.72
CA ALA A 246 13.72 -3.84 5.35
C ALA A 246 14.83 -3.26 4.44
N LEU A 247 15.93 -2.71 5.00
CA LEU A 247 17.00 -2.08 4.23
C LEU A 247 17.63 -2.99 3.15
N PRO A 248 17.97 -4.26 3.40
CA PRO A 248 18.54 -5.13 2.37
C PRO A 248 17.59 -5.31 1.17
N LEU A 249 16.27 -5.33 1.39
CA LEU A 249 15.26 -5.46 0.33
C LEU A 249 15.16 -4.22 -0.58
N VAL A 250 15.61 -3.06 -0.08
CA VAL A 250 15.62 -1.81 -0.86
C VAL A 250 16.87 -1.71 -1.74
N VAL A 251 18.00 -2.32 -1.30
CA VAL A 251 19.33 -2.20 -1.94
C VAL A 251 19.58 -3.32 -2.95
N LEU A 252 18.98 -4.49 -2.78
CA LEU A 252 19.09 -5.64 -3.67
C LEU A 252 18.13 -5.52 -4.86
#